data_44457d3b8010eddb8678b4dd5537192c
#
_entry.id   44457d3b8010eddb8678b4dd5537192c
#
_cell.length_a   1.000
_cell.length_b   1.000
_cell.length_c   1.000
_cell.angle_alpha   90.00
_cell.angle_beta   90.00
_cell.angle_gamma   90.00
#
_symmetry.space_group_name_H-M   'P 1'
#
loop_
_entity.id
_entity.type
_entity.pdbx_description
1 polymer ?
#
loop_
_entity_poly.entity_id
_entity_poly.type
_entity_poly.pdbx_seq_one_letter_code
_entity_poly.pdbx_strand_id
1 'polypeptide(L)'
;HRDLHSFPTRRSSDLSAQGSYKEVEYLKSFGANFGMSFQLIDDAIDYSSSNITLGKNIGDDFKEGKITLPIILAYLRSNKTEKEFWKKTIVHLKQEKDDFRHAINIINKYDCIADTIDRARHFANVAIDSLGSFKDNNYKIGLINLIQSSLNRLN
;
A
#
# COMPACT_ATOMS: atom_id res chain seq x y z
N HIS A 1 -9.49 7.01 28.88
CA HIS A 1 -9.39 5.64 28.35
C HIS A 1 -10.42 5.50 27.24
N ARG A 2 -10.00 5.60 25.99
CA ARG A 2 -10.80 5.14 24.85
C ARG A 2 -10.28 3.75 24.50
N ASP A 3 -11.11 2.75 24.74
CA ASP A 3 -10.85 1.36 24.41
C ASP A 3 -10.74 1.21 22.88
N LEU A 4 -9.53 0.93 22.41
CA LEU A 4 -9.22 0.51 21.03
C LEU A 4 -9.67 -0.95 20.81
N HIS A 5 -10.96 -1.22 21.01
CA HIS A 5 -11.54 -2.55 20.85
C HIS A 5 -12.57 -2.57 19.74
N SER A 6 -12.11 -2.56 18.47
CA SER A 6 -13.06 -2.81 17.40
C SER A 6 -12.52 -3.48 16.14
N PHE A 7 -11.44 -4.23 16.28
CA PHE A 7 -11.19 -5.25 15.26
C PHE A 7 -11.43 -6.61 15.92
N PRO A 8 -12.23 -7.50 15.30
CA PRO A 8 -12.31 -8.87 15.76
C PRO A 8 -10.88 -9.39 15.81
N THR A 9 -10.41 -9.62 17.00
CA THR A 9 -9.04 -10.01 17.23
C THR A 9 -8.78 -11.25 16.39
N ARG A 10 -7.69 -11.28 15.63
CA ARG A 10 -7.22 -12.42 14.84
C ARG A 10 -7.37 -13.75 15.59
N ARG A 11 -7.33 -13.74 16.91
CA ARG A 11 -7.54 -14.89 17.80
C ARG A 11 -8.91 -15.57 17.69
N SER A 12 -10.00 -14.86 17.41
CA SER A 12 -11.32 -15.52 17.40
C SER A 12 -11.53 -16.32 16.10
N SER A 13 -11.06 -15.85 14.96
CA SER A 13 -11.09 -16.61 13.72
C SER A 13 -10.12 -17.80 13.74
N ASP A 14 -8.94 -17.64 14.33
CA ASP A 14 -7.93 -18.69 14.48
C ASP A 14 -8.40 -19.83 15.37
N LEU A 15 -9.06 -19.52 16.47
CA LEU A 15 -9.64 -20.51 17.41
C LEU A 15 -10.86 -21.23 16.79
N SER A 16 -11.64 -20.54 15.97
CA SER A 16 -12.81 -21.14 15.32
C SER A 16 -12.41 -22.16 14.23
N ALA A 17 -11.26 -22.00 13.60
CA ALA A 17 -10.78 -22.87 12.53
C ALA A 17 -10.05 -24.13 13.02
N GLN A 18 -9.76 -24.29 14.33
CA GLN A 18 -8.99 -25.40 14.91
C GLN A 18 -7.67 -25.69 14.16
N GLY A 19 -7.08 -24.67 13.54
CA GLY A 19 -5.83 -24.79 12.81
C GLY A 19 -4.65 -25.11 13.73
N SER A 20 -3.63 -25.79 13.21
CA SER A 20 -2.37 -25.95 13.93
C SER A 20 -1.71 -24.60 14.16
N TYR A 21 -0.85 -24.47 15.17
CA TYR A 21 -0.11 -23.23 15.44
C TYR A 21 0.63 -22.70 14.20
N LYS A 22 1.20 -23.60 13.41
CA LYS A 22 1.88 -23.25 12.15
C LYS A 22 0.94 -22.67 11.11
N GLU A 23 -0.24 -23.25 10.94
CA GLU A 23 -1.25 -22.73 9.99
C GLU A 23 -1.73 -21.35 10.39
N VAL A 24 -1.91 -21.10 11.68
CA VAL A 24 -2.24 -19.76 12.21
C VAL A 24 -1.15 -18.76 11.88
N GLU A 25 0.14 -19.10 12.07
CA GLU A 25 1.26 -18.21 11.74
C GLU A 25 1.36 -17.95 10.22
N TYR A 26 1.11 -18.94 9.38
CA TYR A 26 1.05 -18.75 7.92
C TYR A 26 -0.08 -17.83 7.50
N LEU A 27 -1.28 -17.95 8.09
CA LEU A 27 -2.40 -17.05 7.78
C LEU A 27 -2.16 -15.63 8.31
N LYS A 28 -1.45 -15.46 9.43
CA LYS A 28 -1.01 -14.14 9.90
C LYS A 28 -0.02 -13.52 8.92
N SER A 29 0.96 -14.30 8.46
CA SER A 29 1.92 -13.85 7.45
C SER A 29 1.21 -13.44 6.16
N PHE A 30 0.29 -14.28 5.66
CA PHE A 30 -0.55 -13.95 4.51
C PHE A 30 -1.26 -12.62 4.71
N GLY A 31 -2.03 -12.47 5.79
CA GLY A 31 -2.83 -11.26 6.03
C GLY A 31 -1.99 -10.00 6.17
N ALA A 32 -0.83 -10.08 6.85
CA ALA A 32 0.06 -8.95 7.02
C ALA A 32 0.68 -8.51 5.68
N ASN A 33 1.18 -9.46 4.89
CA ASN A 33 1.83 -9.16 3.61
C ASN A 33 0.81 -8.74 2.54
N PHE A 34 -0.37 -9.36 2.49
CA PHE A 34 -1.44 -8.91 1.61
C PHE A 34 -1.90 -7.49 1.94
N GLY A 35 -2.10 -7.18 3.23
CA GLY A 35 -2.46 -5.82 3.67
C GLY A 35 -1.40 -4.78 3.29
N MET A 36 -0.11 -5.10 3.44
CA MET A 36 0.99 -4.24 3.02
C MET A 36 0.99 -4.03 1.50
N SER A 37 0.87 -5.11 0.73
CA SER A 37 0.76 -5.03 -0.73
C SER A 37 -0.41 -4.13 -1.16
N PHE A 38 -1.58 -4.35 -0.58
CA PHE A 38 -2.79 -3.58 -0.90
C PHE A 38 -2.62 -2.09 -0.62
N GLN A 39 -2.04 -1.73 0.54
CA GLN A 39 -1.78 -0.33 0.88
C GLN A 39 -0.79 0.32 -0.08
N LEU A 40 0.30 -0.38 -0.44
CA LEU A 40 1.27 0.16 -1.39
C LEU A 40 0.69 0.35 -2.80
N ILE A 41 -0.25 -0.50 -3.20
CA ILE A 41 -1.00 -0.33 -4.45
C ILE A 41 -1.86 0.94 -4.39
N ASP A 42 -2.61 1.14 -3.31
CA ASP A 42 -3.42 2.34 -3.12
C ASP A 42 -2.55 3.61 -3.12
N ASP A 43 -1.43 3.60 -2.40
CA ASP A 43 -0.47 4.71 -2.37
C ASP A 43 0.08 5.03 -3.78
N ALA A 44 0.41 4.00 -4.58
CA ALA A 44 0.90 4.18 -5.94
C ALA A 44 -0.18 4.75 -6.88
N ILE A 45 -1.41 4.28 -6.75
CA ILE A 45 -2.55 4.71 -7.58
C ILE A 45 -2.86 6.19 -7.33
N ASP A 46 -2.75 6.69 -6.11
CA ASP A 46 -3.05 8.09 -5.78
C ASP A 46 -2.13 9.10 -6.48
N TYR A 47 -0.91 8.67 -6.86
CA TYR A 47 0.06 9.49 -7.58
C TYR A 47 0.21 9.10 -9.06
N SER A 48 -0.56 8.14 -9.56
CA SER A 48 -0.46 7.63 -10.93
C SER A 48 -1.34 8.46 -11.87
N SER A 49 -0.75 9.02 -12.93
CA SER A 49 -1.43 9.85 -13.92
C SER A 49 -2.48 9.10 -14.77
N SER A 50 -2.46 7.77 -14.79
CA SER A 50 -3.40 6.95 -15.56
C SER A 50 -4.84 7.00 -15.01
N ASN A 51 -5.06 7.43 -13.78
CA ASN A 51 -6.36 7.46 -13.13
C ASN A 51 -7.14 8.78 -13.29
N ILE A 52 -6.59 9.76 -14.00
CA ILE A 52 -7.29 11.03 -14.33
C ILE A 52 -8.61 10.76 -15.09
N THR A 53 -8.68 9.66 -15.83
CA THR A 53 -9.85 9.27 -16.63
C THR A 53 -10.97 8.57 -15.84
N LEU A 54 -10.74 8.13 -14.61
CA LEU A 54 -11.68 7.32 -13.83
C LEU A 54 -12.52 8.09 -12.80
N GLY A 55 -12.46 9.44 -12.79
CA GLY A 55 -13.30 10.28 -11.92
C GLY A 55 -12.99 10.16 -10.42
N LYS A 56 -11.88 9.51 -10.03
CA LYS A 56 -11.38 9.55 -8.66
C LYS A 56 -10.62 10.84 -8.40
N ASN A 57 -10.78 11.40 -7.22
CA ASN A 57 -9.96 12.51 -6.74
C ASN A 57 -8.52 12.03 -6.57
N ILE A 58 -7.66 12.32 -7.54
CA ILE A 58 -6.23 12.02 -7.50
C ILE A 58 -5.55 13.01 -6.58
N GLY A 59 -4.57 12.55 -5.80
CA GLY A 59 -3.76 13.40 -4.92
C GLY A 59 -4.45 13.75 -3.61
N ASP A 60 -5.44 12.97 -3.18
CA ASP A 60 -6.06 13.20 -1.88
C ASP A 60 -5.05 12.96 -0.75
N ASP A 61 -4.17 11.97 -0.87
CA ASP A 61 -3.10 11.73 0.08
C ASP A 61 -2.11 12.90 0.17
N PHE A 62 -1.80 13.54 -0.97
CA PHE A 62 -0.98 14.75 -0.99
C PHE A 62 -1.69 15.92 -0.29
N LYS A 63 -2.97 16.16 -0.59
CA LYS A 63 -3.76 17.24 0.03
C LYS A 63 -3.87 17.07 1.54
N GLU A 64 -4.04 15.85 2.01
CA GLU A 64 -4.10 15.52 3.44
C GLU A 64 -2.72 15.50 4.11
N GLY A 65 -1.63 15.61 3.36
CA GLY A 65 -0.26 15.54 3.88
C GLY A 65 0.12 14.15 4.38
N LYS A 66 -0.50 13.10 3.84
CA LYS A 66 -0.17 11.72 4.20
C LYS A 66 1.24 11.36 3.75
N ILE A 67 2.00 10.75 4.65
CA ILE A 67 3.35 10.27 4.38
C ILE A 67 3.26 8.86 3.82
N THR A 68 3.08 8.77 2.50
CA THR A 68 3.01 7.50 1.75
C THR A 68 4.37 7.10 1.19
N LEU A 69 4.53 5.85 0.77
CA LEU A 69 5.83 5.37 0.29
C LEU A 69 6.37 6.16 -0.92
N PRO A 70 5.58 6.55 -1.94
CA PRO A 70 6.07 7.41 -3.02
C PRO A 70 6.69 8.73 -2.51
N ILE A 71 6.06 9.37 -1.53
CA ILE A 71 6.59 10.62 -0.92
C ILE A 71 7.87 10.35 -0.13
N ILE A 72 7.92 9.27 0.66
CA ILE A 72 9.13 8.90 1.41
C ILE A 72 10.31 8.71 0.46
N LEU A 73 10.13 7.95 -0.61
CA LEU A 73 11.16 7.69 -1.61
C LEU A 73 11.58 8.98 -2.32
N ALA A 74 10.61 9.80 -2.72
CA ALA A 74 10.88 11.09 -3.33
C ALA A 74 11.68 12.00 -2.40
N TYR A 75 11.29 12.14 -1.14
CA TYR A 75 12.01 12.94 -0.15
C TYR A 75 13.45 12.46 0.07
N LEU A 76 13.66 11.15 0.19
CA LEU A 76 14.99 10.57 0.40
C LEU A 76 15.94 10.85 -0.78
N ARG A 77 15.43 10.82 -2.00
CA ARG A 77 16.18 11.03 -3.26
C ARG A 77 16.30 12.48 -3.66
N SER A 78 15.50 13.37 -3.07
CA SER A 78 15.41 14.79 -3.38
C SER A 78 16.69 15.54 -3.02
N ASN A 79 17.00 16.57 -3.83
CA ASN A 79 17.99 17.59 -3.51
C ASN A 79 17.48 18.54 -2.39
N LYS A 80 18.32 19.50 -1.98
CA LYS A 80 17.99 20.41 -0.87
C LYS A 80 16.72 21.24 -1.13
N THR A 81 16.54 21.77 -2.33
CA THR A 81 15.38 22.59 -2.70
C THR A 81 14.09 21.77 -2.70
N GLU A 82 14.14 20.57 -3.27
CA GLU A 82 13.00 19.65 -3.29
C GLU A 82 12.63 19.17 -1.86
N LYS A 83 13.61 18.98 -0.98
CA LYS A 83 13.34 18.66 0.43
C LYS A 83 12.62 19.79 1.18
N GLU A 84 12.96 21.04 0.89
CA GLU A 84 12.21 22.18 1.45
C GLU A 84 10.79 22.26 0.89
N PHE A 85 10.59 21.93 -0.40
CA PHE A 85 9.26 21.81 -0.98
C PHE A 85 8.41 20.74 -0.25
N TRP A 86 8.96 19.54 0.00
CA TRP A 86 8.25 18.49 0.73
C TRP A 86 7.92 18.89 2.17
N LYS A 87 8.81 19.59 2.87
CA LYS A 87 8.52 20.12 4.21
C LYS A 87 7.39 21.14 4.17
N LYS A 88 7.43 22.09 3.21
CA LYS A 88 6.37 23.10 3.04
C LYS A 88 5.01 22.43 2.83
N THR A 89 4.94 21.47 1.92
CA THR A 89 3.67 20.93 1.42
C THR A 89 3.11 19.80 2.26
N ILE A 90 3.95 18.90 2.78
CA ILE A 90 3.52 17.71 3.54
C ILE A 90 3.55 17.97 5.05
N VAL A 91 4.63 18.58 5.57
CA VAL A 91 4.75 18.76 7.03
C VAL A 91 3.97 19.99 7.51
N HIS A 92 4.05 21.09 6.76
CA HIS A 92 3.39 22.34 7.15
C HIS A 92 2.03 22.55 6.48
N LEU A 93 1.62 21.67 5.58
CA LEU A 93 0.36 21.72 4.80
C LEU A 93 0.16 23.08 4.08
N LYS A 94 1.26 23.76 3.74
CA LYS A 94 1.24 25.01 2.97
C LYS A 94 1.28 24.66 1.49
N GLN A 95 0.11 24.36 0.92
CA GLN A 95 -0.04 23.89 -0.46
C GLN A 95 -0.66 24.97 -1.33
N GLU A 96 -0.16 25.12 -2.55
CA GLU A 96 -0.65 26.01 -3.59
C GLU A 96 -1.19 25.19 -4.77
N LYS A 97 -1.93 25.84 -5.67
CA LYS A 97 -2.67 25.17 -6.76
C LYS A 97 -1.81 24.24 -7.63
N ASP A 98 -0.53 24.61 -7.87
CA ASP A 98 0.37 23.85 -8.75
C ASP A 98 1.31 22.90 -7.99
N ASP A 99 1.26 22.90 -6.65
CA ASP A 99 2.19 22.10 -5.84
C ASP A 99 1.99 20.58 -6.05
N PHE A 100 0.76 20.12 -6.27
CA PHE A 100 0.53 18.72 -6.60
C PHE A 100 1.19 18.30 -7.91
N ARG A 101 1.10 19.13 -8.96
CA ARG A 101 1.79 18.86 -10.23
C ARG A 101 3.30 18.82 -10.04
N HIS A 102 3.84 19.72 -9.23
CA HIS A 102 5.27 19.73 -8.91
C HIS A 102 5.67 18.46 -8.13
N ALA A 103 4.85 18.02 -7.17
CA ALA A 103 5.06 16.76 -6.45
C ALA A 103 5.12 15.55 -7.39
N ILE A 104 4.18 15.43 -8.34
CA ILE A 104 4.18 14.38 -9.36
C ILE A 104 5.47 14.41 -10.21
N ASN A 105 5.94 15.58 -10.59
CA ASN A 105 7.19 15.72 -11.36
C ASN A 105 8.40 15.19 -10.57
N ILE A 106 8.48 15.46 -9.26
CA ILE A 106 9.56 14.96 -8.40
C ILE A 106 9.44 13.43 -8.22
N ILE A 107 8.24 12.93 -7.98
CA ILE A 107 7.95 11.50 -7.83
C ILE A 107 8.36 10.74 -9.10
N ASN A 108 8.00 11.25 -10.29
CA ASN A 108 8.36 10.64 -11.57
C ASN A 108 9.86 10.75 -11.86
N LYS A 109 10.49 11.90 -11.57
CA LYS A 109 11.94 12.12 -11.74
C LYS A 109 12.78 11.05 -11.05
N TYR A 110 12.30 10.53 -9.94
CA TYR A 110 13.01 9.56 -9.10
C TYR A 110 12.43 8.15 -9.17
N ASP A 111 11.55 7.85 -10.12
CA ASP A 111 10.90 6.54 -10.35
C ASP A 111 10.23 5.96 -9.08
N CYS A 112 9.67 6.83 -8.23
CA CYS A 112 9.15 6.42 -6.93
C CYS A 112 7.90 5.53 -7.05
N ILE A 113 7.09 5.71 -8.09
CA ILE A 113 5.91 4.86 -8.34
C ILE A 113 6.34 3.44 -8.71
N ALA A 114 7.28 3.30 -9.65
CA ALA A 114 7.79 1.99 -10.07
C ALA A 114 8.34 1.20 -8.85
N ASP A 115 9.16 1.84 -8.02
CA ASP A 115 9.71 1.23 -6.81
C ASP A 115 8.63 0.86 -5.78
N THR A 116 7.58 1.66 -5.67
CA THR A 116 6.44 1.37 -4.78
C THR A 116 5.69 0.14 -5.28
N ILE A 117 5.45 0.04 -6.58
CA ILE A 117 4.79 -1.10 -7.23
C ILE A 117 5.63 -2.37 -7.07
N ASP A 118 6.94 -2.30 -7.25
CA ASP A 118 7.82 -3.46 -7.09
C ASP A 118 7.82 -3.99 -5.65
N ARG A 119 7.76 -3.09 -4.67
CA ARG A 119 7.58 -3.48 -3.26
C ARG A 119 6.21 -4.10 -2.99
N ALA A 120 5.14 -3.56 -3.60
CA ALA A 120 3.81 -4.15 -3.50
C ALA A 120 3.79 -5.58 -4.07
N ARG A 121 4.40 -5.82 -5.23
CA ARG A 121 4.57 -7.15 -5.83
C ARG A 121 5.37 -8.09 -4.94
N HIS A 122 6.44 -7.60 -4.32
CA HIS A 122 7.21 -8.40 -3.37
C HIS A 122 6.33 -8.89 -2.20
N PHE A 123 5.59 -8.01 -1.55
CA PHE A 123 4.70 -8.39 -0.47
C PHE A 123 3.55 -9.30 -0.93
N ALA A 124 3.02 -9.10 -2.14
CA ALA A 124 2.04 -10.00 -2.74
C ALA A 124 2.60 -11.43 -2.89
N ASN A 125 3.83 -11.57 -3.39
CA ASN A 125 4.49 -12.86 -3.53
C ASN A 125 4.71 -13.53 -2.17
N VAL A 126 5.19 -12.81 -1.15
CA VAL A 126 5.36 -13.34 0.21
C VAL A 126 4.01 -13.79 0.80
N ALA A 127 2.93 -13.08 0.51
CA ALA A 127 1.59 -13.51 0.92
C ALA A 127 1.18 -14.82 0.23
N ILE A 128 1.40 -14.96 -1.08
CA ILE A 128 1.11 -16.21 -1.82
C ILE A 128 1.95 -17.36 -1.27
N ASP A 129 3.24 -17.14 -1.04
CA ASP A 129 4.16 -18.15 -0.50
C ASP A 129 3.73 -18.64 0.88
N SER A 130 3.15 -17.75 1.72
CA SER A 130 2.60 -18.12 3.02
C SER A 130 1.45 -19.14 2.94
N LEU A 131 0.80 -19.26 1.77
CA LEU A 131 -0.24 -20.27 1.54
C LEU A 131 0.31 -21.61 1.03
N GLY A 132 1.61 -21.70 0.77
CA GLY A 132 2.25 -22.89 0.17
C GLY A 132 2.01 -24.19 0.94
N SER A 133 1.96 -24.11 2.28
CA SER A 133 1.75 -25.29 3.16
C SER A 133 0.30 -25.79 3.22
N PHE A 134 -0.66 -25.01 2.71
CA PHE A 134 -2.06 -25.40 2.69
C PHE A 134 -2.37 -26.25 1.47
N LYS A 135 -3.22 -27.26 1.64
CA LYS A 135 -3.75 -28.08 0.52
C LYS A 135 -4.50 -27.20 -0.47
N ASP A 136 -4.38 -27.54 -1.74
CA ASP A 136 -5.10 -26.85 -2.79
C ASP A 136 -6.61 -27.09 -2.64
N ASN A 137 -7.35 -26.01 -2.59
CA ASN A 137 -8.80 -25.98 -2.53
C ASN A 137 -9.32 -24.63 -3.04
N ASN A 138 -10.63 -24.51 -3.20
CA ASN A 138 -11.27 -23.31 -3.72
C ASN A 138 -11.01 -22.06 -2.85
N TYR A 139 -10.82 -22.20 -1.55
CA TYR A 139 -10.53 -21.08 -0.63
C TYR A 139 -9.12 -20.53 -0.86
N LYS A 140 -8.12 -21.43 -0.97
CA LYS A 140 -6.74 -21.03 -1.29
C LYS A 140 -6.68 -20.34 -2.65
N ILE A 141 -7.34 -20.90 -3.67
CA ILE A 141 -7.44 -20.29 -5.01
C ILE A 141 -8.11 -18.91 -4.91
N GLY A 142 -9.19 -18.79 -4.15
CA GLY A 142 -9.87 -17.51 -3.92
C GLY A 142 -8.96 -16.44 -3.29
N LEU A 143 -8.14 -16.81 -2.30
CA LEU A 143 -7.18 -15.90 -1.66
C LEU A 143 -6.09 -15.45 -2.64
N ILE A 144 -5.56 -16.37 -3.46
CA ILE A 144 -4.56 -16.03 -4.49
C ILE A 144 -5.18 -15.09 -5.55
N ASN A 145 -6.39 -15.39 -6.01
CA ASN A 145 -7.09 -14.53 -6.97
C ASN A 145 -7.36 -13.13 -6.42
N LEU A 146 -7.63 -13.00 -5.13
CA LEU A 146 -7.80 -11.70 -4.47
C LEU A 146 -6.52 -10.85 -4.57
N ILE A 147 -5.35 -11.45 -4.31
CA ILE A 147 -4.06 -10.77 -4.46
C ILE A 147 -3.84 -10.35 -5.91
N GLN A 148 -4.06 -11.26 -6.87
CA GLN A 148 -3.87 -10.98 -8.29
C GLN A 148 -4.79 -9.86 -8.77
N SER A 149 -6.05 -9.87 -8.33
CA SER A 149 -7.01 -8.81 -8.65
C SER A 149 -6.58 -7.46 -8.09
N SER A 150 -5.96 -7.42 -6.91
CA SER A 150 -5.45 -6.16 -6.36
C SER A 150 -4.26 -5.61 -7.17
N LEU A 151 -3.36 -6.48 -7.64
CA LEU A 151 -2.24 -6.10 -8.51
C LEU A 151 -2.71 -5.60 -9.89
N ASN A 152 -3.79 -6.17 -10.43
CA ASN A 152 -4.36 -5.77 -11.72
C ASN A 152 -4.92 -4.33 -11.72
N ARG A 153 -5.14 -3.72 -10.56
CA ARG A 153 -5.54 -2.30 -10.44
C ARG A 153 -4.45 -1.31 -10.89
N LEU A 154 -3.23 -1.80 -11.08
CA LEU A 154 -2.07 -1.01 -11.53
C LEU A 154 -1.95 -0.88 -13.06
N ASN A 155 -2.79 -1.60 -13.82
CA ASN A 155 -2.75 -1.67 -15.29
C ASN A 155 -3.89 -0.87 -15.93
#